data_d8c5ba42fa5522d69225264a318e7a09
#
_entry.id   d8c5ba42fa5522d69225264a318e7a09
#
_cell.length_a   1.000
_cell.length_b   1.000
_cell.length_c   1.000
_cell.angle_alpha   90.00
_cell.angle_beta   90.00
_cell.angle_gamma   90.00
#
_symmetry.space_group_name_H-M   'P 1'
#
loop_
_entity.id
_entity.type
_entity.pdbx_description
1 polymer ?
#
loop_
_entity_poly.entity_id
_entity_poly.type
_entity_poly.pdbx_seq_one_letter_code
_entity_poly.pdbx_strand_id
1 'polypeptide(L)'
;NSDLAVTGFTSVFDGLLTDISGNPTSRLGPRIDVIKKKLDNDEFLDNDEYAMLTLALTLEKTLDSFSAPSDFKGKEPTGLNRHWIAHGRSTRKKSKIDCVKMINLIYGLLLIVDLESTVSPNFSCINGV
;
A
#
# COMPACT_ATOMS: atom_id res chain seq x y z
N ASN A 1 -1.18 -17.91 13.81
CA ASN A 1 -2.04 -18.25 12.68
C ASN A 1 -1.89 -17.20 11.57
N SER A 2 -1.31 -17.63 10.43
CA SER A 2 -1.02 -16.73 9.31
C SER A 2 -2.30 -16.16 8.64
N ASP A 3 -3.38 -16.90 8.61
CA ASP A 3 -4.66 -16.41 8.04
C ASP A 3 -5.19 -15.22 8.83
N LEU A 4 -5.18 -15.30 10.15
CA LEU A 4 -5.61 -14.21 11.02
C LEU A 4 -4.67 -13.00 10.91
N ALA A 5 -3.36 -13.24 10.86
CA ALA A 5 -2.36 -12.18 10.73
C ALA A 5 -2.52 -11.43 9.39
N VAL A 6 -2.66 -12.13 8.28
CA VAL A 6 -2.86 -11.51 6.96
C VAL A 6 -4.16 -10.70 6.91
N THR A 7 -5.23 -11.20 7.52
CA THR A 7 -6.50 -10.45 7.63
C THR A 7 -6.30 -9.15 8.43
N GLY A 8 -5.62 -9.21 9.56
CA GLY A 8 -5.30 -8.04 10.38
C GLY A 8 -4.43 -7.03 9.63
N PHE A 9 -3.39 -7.49 8.95
CA PHE A 9 -2.53 -6.63 8.11
C PHE A 9 -3.29 -5.98 6.95
N THR A 10 -4.26 -6.68 6.36
CA THR A 10 -5.12 -6.08 5.32
C THR A 10 -5.93 -4.90 5.86
N SER A 11 -6.44 -5.01 7.07
CA SER A 11 -7.15 -3.90 7.73
C SER A 11 -6.22 -2.72 8.04
N VAL A 12 -5.00 -2.98 8.50
CA VAL A 12 -3.98 -1.95 8.71
C VAL A 12 -3.61 -1.26 7.39
N PHE A 13 -3.43 -2.04 6.33
CA PHE A 13 -3.18 -1.52 5.00
C PHE A 13 -4.29 -0.57 4.53
N ASP A 14 -5.55 -0.95 4.68
CA ASP A 14 -6.69 -0.12 4.28
C ASP A 14 -6.74 1.20 5.05
N GLY A 15 -6.50 1.16 6.36
CA GLY A 15 -6.44 2.36 7.20
C GLY A 15 -5.30 3.28 6.79
N LEU A 16 -4.10 2.74 6.66
CA LEU A 16 -2.91 3.49 6.26
C LEU A 16 -3.05 4.11 4.86
N LEU A 17 -3.64 3.36 3.92
CA LEU A 17 -3.91 3.85 2.57
C LEU A 17 -4.88 5.03 2.57
N THR A 18 -5.89 5.00 3.42
CA THR A 18 -6.83 6.11 3.63
C THR A 18 -6.12 7.34 4.17
N ASP A 19 -5.29 7.17 5.19
CA ASP A 19 -4.56 8.27 5.83
C ASP A 19 -3.56 8.93 4.86
N ILE A 20 -2.78 8.13 4.15
CA ILE A 20 -1.77 8.64 3.20
C ILE A 20 -2.43 9.32 1.99
N SER A 21 -3.50 8.74 1.46
CA SER A 21 -4.19 9.29 0.28
C SER A 21 -5.01 10.54 0.60
N GLY A 22 -5.38 10.74 1.86
CA GLY A 22 -6.32 11.79 2.26
C GLY A 22 -7.72 11.62 1.65
N ASN A 23 -8.03 10.44 1.12
CA ASN A 23 -9.27 10.15 0.42
C ASN A 23 -10.10 9.12 1.20
N PRO A 24 -11.18 9.53 1.87
CA PRO A 24 -12.00 8.65 2.70
C PRO A 24 -12.96 7.76 1.90
N THR A 25 -12.91 7.79 0.58
CA THR A 25 -13.77 6.95 -0.24
C THR A 25 -13.57 5.47 0.04
N SER A 26 -14.64 4.69 0.03
CA SER A 26 -14.58 3.24 0.15
C SER A 26 -13.94 2.56 -1.08
N ARG A 27 -13.83 3.26 -2.19
CA ARG A 27 -13.21 2.74 -3.41
C ARG A 27 -11.69 2.71 -3.28
N LEU A 28 -11.14 1.54 -3.52
CA LEU A 28 -9.70 1.31 -3.41
C LEU A 28 -8.91 2.00 -4.54
N GLY A 29 -9.39 1.94 -5.77
CA GLY A 29 -8.72 2.50 -6.95
C GLY A 29 -8.28 3.95 -6.79
N PRO A 30 -9.19 4.90 -6.49
CA PRO A 30 -8.81 6.31 -6.32
C PRO A 30 -7.74 6.53 -5.23
N ARG A 31 -7.75 5.74 -4.15
CA ARG A 31 -6.73 5.83 -3.10
C ARG A 31 -5.37 5.34 -3.60
N ILE A 32 -5.35 4.24 -4.35
CA ILE A 32 -4.12 3.72 -4.98
C ILE A 32 -3.56 4.70 -6.00
N ASP A 33 -4.41 5.35 -6.80
CA ASP A 33 -3.97 6.33 -7.79
C ASP A 33 -3.26 7.53 -7.15
N VAL A 34 -3.69 7.97 -5.98
CA VAL A 34 -2.99 9.01 -5.21
C VAL A 34 -1.58 8.55 -4.83
N ILE A 35 -1.44 7.31 -4.33
CA ILE A 35 -0.12 6.76 -3.97
C ILE A 35 0.79 6.64 -5.20
N LYS A 36 0.28 6.16 -6.32
CA LYS A 36 1.05 6.06 -7.57
C LYS A 36 1.55 7.44 -8.04
N LYS A 37 0.70 8.45 -8.01
CA LYS A 37 1.11 9.82 -8.35
C LYS A 37 2.22 10.35 -7.44
N LYS A 38 2.20 10.01 -6.14
CA LYS A 38 3.27 10.35 -5.22
C LYS A 38 4.58 9.65 -5.58
N LEU A 39 4.52 8.36 -5.96
CA LEU A 39 5.67 7.58 -6.38
C LEU A 39 6.28 8.07 -7.71
N ASP A 40 5.44 8.55 -8.63
CA ASP A 40 5.88 9.10 -9.93
C ASP A 40 6.44 10.53 -9.82
N ASN A 41 6.38 11.15 -8.65
CA ASN A 41 6.88 12.49 -8.46
C ASN A 41 8.42 12.48 -8.33
N ASP A 42 9.11 13.18 -9.22
CA ASP A 42 10.57 13.27 -9.28
C ASP A 42 11.24 13.77 -7.98
N GLU A 43 10.47 14.45 -7.11
CA GLU A 43 10.97 14.93 -5.81
C GLU A 43 11.40 13.78 -4.88
N PHE A 44 10.86 12.57 -5.07
CA PHE A 44 11.27 11.39 -4.32
C PHE A 44 12.60 10.78 -4.83
N LEU A 45 13.02 11.12 -6.04
CA LEU A 45 14.16 10.51 -6.70
C LEU A 45 15.49 11.20 -6.39
N ASP A 46 15.45 12.40 -5.82
CA ASP A 46 16.64 13.27 -5.69
C ASP A 46 17.68 12.83 -4.64
N ASN A 47 17.35 11.92 -3.70
CA ASN A 47 18.24 11.65 -2.56
C ASN A 47 18.96 10.29 -2.56
N ASP A 48 18.54 9.37 -3.37
CA ASP A 48 19.24 8.08 -3.57
C ASP A 48 18.54 7.34 -4.71
N GLU A 49 18.76 7.86 -5.90
CA GLU A 49 17.93 7.63 -7.09
C GLU A 49 17.62 6.15 -7.36
N TYR A 50 18.63 5.29 -7.23
CA TYR A 50 18.48 3.90 -7.62
C TYR A 50 17.66 3.08 -6.59
N ALA A 51 17.94 3.26 -5.32
CA ALA A 51 17.23 2.56 -4.25
C ALA A 51 15.77 3.00 -4.18
N MET A 52 15.52 4.28 -4.33
CA MET A 52 14.17 4.85 -4.32
C MET A 52 13.37 4.44 -5.54
N LEU A 53 13.98 4.43 -6.72
CA LEU A 53 13.35 3.95 -7.94
C LEU A 53 12.96 2.47 -7.81
N THR A 54 13.85 1.65 -7.29
CA THR A 54 13.60 0.22 -7.07
C THR A 54 12.44 0.02 -6.08
N LEU A 55 12.43 0.77 -4.99
CA LEU A 55 11.34 0.74 -4.00
C LEU A 55 10.00 1.16 -4.65
N ALA A 56 9.98 2.26 -5.39
CA ALA A 56 8.79 2.77 -6.05
C ALA A 56 8.20 1.76 -7.03
N LEU A 57 9.03 1.21 -7.92
CA LEU A 57 8.59 0.22 -8.89
C LEU A 57 8.10 -1.08 -8.24
N THR A 58 8.77 -1.53 -7.19
CA THR A 58 8.39 -2.74 -6.45
C THR A 58 7.06 -2.52 -5.72
N LEU A 59 6.91 -1.37 -5.07
CA LEU A 59 5.69 -1.00 -4.35
C LEU A 59 4.51 -0.85 -5.32
N GLU A 60 4.70 -0.19 -6.46
CA GLU A 60 3.67 -0.03 -7.48
C GLU A 60 3.16 -1.39 -7.98
N LYS A 61 4.05 -2.28 -8.37
CA LYS A 61 3.68 -3.64 -8.80
C LYS A 61 2.96 -4.43 -7.72
N THR A 62 3.40 -4.30 -6.48
CA THR A 62 2.77 -4.99 -5.34
C THR A 62 1.38 -4.44 -5.08
N LEU A 63 1.21 -3.12 -5.14
CA LEU A 63 -0.08 -2.45 -5.02
C LEU A 63 -1.05 -2.90 -6.12
N ASP A 64 -0.60 -2.95 -7.37
CA ASP A 64 -1.42 -3.40 -8.50
C ASP A 64 -1.91 -4.83 -8.32
N SER A 65 -1.02 -5.74 -7.96
CA SER A 65 -1.38 -7.14 -7.75
C SER A 65 -2.32 -7.34 -6.56
N PHE A 66 -2.01 -6.71 -5.42
CA PHE A 66 -2.78 -6.85 -4.20
C PHE A 66 -4.16 -6.19 -4.31
N SER A 67 -4.25 -5.08 -5.02
CA SER A 67 -5.46 -4.27 -5.15
C SER A 67 -6.28 -4.57 -6.41
N ALA A 68 -5.86 -5.54 -7.23
CA ALA A 68 -6.57 -5.90 -8.44
C ALA A 68 -8.05 -6.19 -8.17
N PRO A 69 -8.97 -5.53 -8.89
CA PRO A 69 -10.40 -5.71 -8.67
C PRO A 69 -10.83 -7.14 -9.02
N SER A 70 -11.86 -7.62 -8.32
CA SER A 70 -12.44 -8.94 -8.60
C SER A 70 -13.96 -8.88 -8.47
N ASP A 71 -14.64 -9.57 -9.36
CA ASP A 71 -16.09 -9.80 -9.28
C ASP A 71 -16.44 -11.15 -8.61
N PHE A 72 -15.41 -11.87 -8.15
CA PHE A 72 -15.52 -13.19 -7.49
C PHE A 72 -16.12 -14.32 -8.34
N LYS A 73 -16.28 -14.13 -9.65
CA LYS A 73 -16.83 -15.17 -10.55
C LYS A 73 -15.77 -16.17 -11.00
N GLY A 74 -14.51 -15.78 -10.95
CA GLY A 74 -13.37 -16.63 -11.33
C GLY A 74 -12.74 -17.35 -10.14
N LYS A 75 -11.59 -17.95 -10.39
CA LYS A 75 -10.75 -18.55 -9.35
C LYS A 75 -10.07 -17.46 -8.53
N GLU A 76 -9.91 -17.74 -7.23
CA GLU A 76 -9.07 -16.92 -6.38
C GLU A 76 -7.65 -16.81 -6.98
N PRO A 77 -7.06 -15.60 -7.03
CA PRO A 77 -5.68 -15.42 -7.47
C PRO A 77 -4.70 -16.24 -6.62
N THR A 78 -3.62 -16.70 -7.25
CA THR A 78 -2.56 -17.43 -6.53
C THR A 78 -1.82 -16.56 -5.53
N GLY A 79 -1.72 -15.25 -5.80
CA GLY A 79 -1.16 -14.27 -4.88
C GLY A 79 -2.17 -13.72 -3.88
N LEU A 80 -1.68 -12.88 -2.97
CA LEU A 80 -2.56 -12.13 -2.07
C LEU A 80 -3.40 -11.13 -2.87
N ASN A 81 -4.69 -11.09 -2.58
CA ASN A 81 -5.59 -10.10 -3.16
C ASN A 81 -6.50 -9.51 -2.09
N ARG A 82 -6.52 -8.19 -1.99
CA ARG A 82 -7.26 -7.45 -0.97
C ARG A 82 -8.77 -7.72 -1.04
N HIS A 83 -9.34 -7.77 -2.24
CA HIS A 83 -10.79 -7.98 -2.38
C HIS A 83 -11.22 -9.34 -1.84
N TRP A 84 -10.50 -10.39 -2.17
CA TRP A 84 -10.78 -11.74 -1.69
C TRP A 84 -10.63 -11.86 -0.18
N ILE A 85 -9.61 -11.22 0.39
CA ILE A 85 -9.33 -11.25 1.83
C ILE A 85 -10.37 -10.43 2.60
N ALA A 86 -10.58 -9.16 2.21
CA ALA A 86 -11.46 -8.23 2.91
C ALA A 86 -12.94 -8.65 2.88
N HIS A 87 -13.36 -9.33 1.82
CA HIS A 87 -14.72 -9.84 1.70
C HIS A 87 -14.90 -11.25 2.27
N GLY A 88 -13.87 -11.80 2.92
CA GLY A 88 -13.93 -13.13 3.54
C GLY A 88 -14.11 -14.27 2.52
N ARG A 89 -13.76 -14.05 1.26
CA ARG A 89 -13.91 -15.04 0.19
C ARG A 89 -12.63 -15.82 -0.11
N SER A 90 -11.52 -15.42 0.50
CA SER A 90 -10.26 -16.12 0.33
C SER A 90 -10.30 -17.46 1.05
N THR A 91 -10.16 -18.53 0.28
CA THR A 91 -10.09 -19.91 0.79
C THR A 91 -8.67 -20.44 0.83
N ARG A 92 -7.74 -19.75 0.17
CA ARG A 92 -6.33 -20.10 0.15
C ARG A 92 -5.71 -19.94 1.53
N LYS A 93 -5.10 -20.99 2.04
CA LYS A 93 -4.35 -20.94 3.29
C LYS A 93 -3.16 -20.00 3.17
N LYS A 94 -3.05 -19.05 4.10
CA LYS A 94 -1.95 -18.08 4.14
C LYS A 94 -0.72 -18.68 4.80
N SER A 95 0.43 -18.30 4.30
CA SER A 95 1.74 -18.75 4.79
C SER A 95 2.47 -17.63 5.56
N LYS A 96 3.57 -17.96 6.19
CA LYS A 96 4.48 -16.97 6.78
C LYS A 96 5.03 -15.99 5.73
N ILE A 97 5.24 -16.48 4.50
CA ILE A 97 5.68 -15.63 3.37
C ILE A 97 4.62 -14.58 3.04
N ASP A 98 3.35 -14.93 3.09
CA ASP A 98 2.26 -13.98 2.88
C ASP A 98 2.25 -12.89 3.96
N CYS A 99 2.53 -13.25 5.20
CA CYS A 99 2.68 -12.27 6.29
C CYS A 99 3.85 -11.30 6.01
N VAL A 100 5.00 -11.82 5.58
CA VAL A 100 6.17 -10.98 5.23
C VAL A 100 5.85 -10.05 4.07
N LYS A 101 5.14 -10.51 3.04
CA LYS A 101 4.69 -9.68 1.93
C LYS A 101 3.81 -8.51 2.40
N MET A 102 2.88 -8.78 3.31
CA MET A 102 2.01 -7.74 3.88
C MET A 102 2.80 -6.73 4.72
N ILE A 103 3.73 -7.20 5.54
CA ILE A 103 4.60 -6.33 6.33
C ILE A 103 5.43 -5.43 5.41
N ASN A 104 6.02 -5.98 4.36
CA ASN A 104 6.81 -5.21 3.40
C ASN A 104 5.96 -4.17 2.66
N LEU A 105 4.73 -4.52 2.31
CA LEU A 105 3.80 -3.58 1.68
C LEU A 105 3.45 -2.41 2.61
N ILE A 106 3.11 -2.70 3.87
CA ILE A 106 2.83 -1.69 4.89
C ILE A 106 4.06 -0.82 5.14
N TYR A 107 5.23 -1.43 5.27
CA TYR A 107 6.49 -0.71 5.45
C TYR A 107 6.80 0.23 4.28
N GLY A 108 6.58 -0.23 3.04
CA GLY A 108 6.73 0.61 1.85
C GLY A 108 5.83 1.85 1.87
N LEU A 109 4.57 1.70 2.31
CA LEU A 109 3.66 2.84 2.48
C LEU A 109 4.14 3.81 3.58
N LEU A 110 4.64 3.29 4.70
CA LEU A 110 5.18 4.12 5.78
C LEU A 110 6.41 4.91 5.33
N LEU A 111 7.26 4.33 4.49
CA LEU A 111 8.41 5.05 3.92
C LEU A 111 7.99 6.25 3.07
N ILE A 112 6.86 6.19 2.38
CA ILE A 112 6.31 7.34 1.65
C ILE A 112 5.99 8.49 2.61
N VAL A 113 5.39 8.19 3.76
CA VAL A 113 5.10 9.19 4.80
C VAL A 113 6.38 9.85 5.31
N ASP A 114 7.39 9.05 5.61
CA ASP A 114 8.67 9.56 6.12
C ASP A 114 9.36 10.47 5.09
N LEU A 115 9.36 10.09 3.82
CA LEU A 115 9.92 10.89 2.73
C LEU A 115 9.18 12.22 2.55
N GLU A 116 7.86 12.23 2.62
CA GLU A 116 7.06 13.47 2.57
C GLU A 116 7.40 14.41 3.72
N SER A 117 7.58 13.88 4.92
CA SER A 117 7.93 14.69 6.10
C SER A 117 9.34 15.30 6.01
N THR A 118 10.28 14.67 5.29
CA THR A 118 11.63 15.19 5.08
C THR A 118 11.72 16.20 3.95
N VAL A 119 10.84 16.09 2.93
CA VAL A 119 10.80 17.01 1.77
C VAL A 119 10.08 18.34 2.10
N SER A 120 9.19 18.35 3.11
CA SER A 120 8.44 19.54 3.52
C SER A 120 8.62 19.90 4.99
N PRO A 121 9.85 20.02 5.52
CA PRO A 121 10.04 20.35 6.94
C PRO A 121 9.56 21.75 7.30
N ASN A 122 9.44 22.66 6.32
CA ASN A 122 9.04 24.06 6.53
C ASN A 122 7.54 24.32 6.41
N PHE A 123 6.78 23.40 5.86
CA PHE A 123 5.35 23.61 5.64
C PHE A 123 4.54 23.50 6.93
N SER A 124 4.94 22.64 7.84
CA SER A 124 4.33 22.50 9.17
C SER A 124 4.61 23.69 10.09
N CYS A 125 5.76 24.38 9.93
CA CYS A 125 6.10 25.57 10.71
C CYS A 125 5.32 26.82 10.29
N ILE A 126 4.91 26.91 9.03
CA ILE A 126 4.14 28.05 8.51
C ILE A 126 2.67 27.95 8.91
N ASN A 127 2.13 26.74 9.03
CA ASN A 127 0.75 26.48 9.39
C ASN A 127 0.55 26.18 10.89
N GLY A 128 1.61 26.14 11.67
CA GLY A 128 1.61 25.87 13.11
C GLY A 128 1.47 27.10 13.99
N VAL A 129 0.99 28.17 13.43
CA VAL A 129 0.68 29.39 14.19
C VAL A 129 -0.76 29.37 14.66
#